data_2d29520021dd1edc338833b3a17c3db4
#
_entry.id   2d29520021dd1edc338833b3a17c3db4
#
_cell.length_a   1.000
_cell.length_b   1.000
_cell.length_c   1.000
_cell.angle_alpha   90.00
_cell.angle_beta   90.00
_cell.angle_gamma   90.00
#
_symmetry.space_group_name_H-M   'P 1'
#
loop_
_entity.id
_entity.type
_entity.pdbx_description
1 polymer ?
#
loop_
_entity_poly.entity_id
_entity_poly.type
_entity_poly.pdbx_seq_one_letter_code
_entity_poly.pdbx_strand_id
1 'polypeptide(L)'
;MNNPIVNVRNMSVKFGDFYAVKNVSFDVHRGEIFGFLGANGAGKTTTIRVLCGILPASAGRVQIDGHLFVPGNQNIIKHMVGYMSQRFTLYNDLSVRENFDFAAALRQLDKTFYLHQRQKLLDFIGFNRKLNVVVKDLPNGIKQEVALCVALLHNPKIIFLDEPTAGVASRARLRFWQLIRELVNDGKTVFVTTHYMDEAENCNRIALMRAGELIAVDSPSELKYKTFGDTLYRLQPRVKKPMYPIPDVVDMWQPYGTSFHLRFRDGVSAAPHLHRLKRDWHIRQITPSLEDVFIRLVEGENR
;
A
#
# COMPACT_ATOMS: atom_id res chain seq x y z
N MET A 1 16.49 19.31 -8.18
CA MET A 1 15.41 18.36 -8.47
C MET A 1 15.78 17.05 -7.78
N ASN A 2 14.98 16.57 -6.81
CA ASN A 2 15.26 15.29 -6.13
C ASN A 2 15.05 14.14 -7.12
N ASN A 3 16.12 13.48 -7.55
CA ASN A 3 16.03 12.27 -8.36
C ASN A 3 15.23 11.19 -7.57
N PRO A 4 14.22 10.56 -8.19
CA PRO A 4 13.47 9.50 -7.54
C PRO A 4 14.38 8.32 -7.19
N ILE A 5 14.12 7.68 -6.04
CA ILE A 5 14.87 6.49 -5.62
C ILE A 5 14.43 5.24 -6.40
N VAL A 6 13.16 5.20 -6.82
CA VAL A 6 12.61 4.19 -7.74
C VAL A 6 12.01 4.91 -8.93
N ASN A 7 12.42 4.51 -10.14
CA ASN A 7 11.88 5.03 -11.39
C ASN A 7 11.47 3.86 -12.27
N VAL A 8 10.21 3.83 -12.64
CA VAL A 8 9.61 2.77 -13.48
C VAL A 8 9.01 3.43 -14.71
N ARG A 9 9.34 2.91 -15.90
CA ARG A 9 8.84 3.41 -17.18
C ARG A 9 8.35 2.26 -18.05
N ASN A 10 7.07 2.30 -18.40
CA ASN A 10 6.40 1.38 -19.31
C ASN A 10 6.63 -0.11 -18.96
N MET A 11 6.74 -0.41 -17.66
CA MET A 11 7.01 -1.76 -17.18
C MET A 11 5.82 -2.67 -17.44
N SER A 12 6.09 -3.83 -18.01
CA SER A 12 5.11 -4.89 -18.20
C SER A 12 5.65 -6.23 -17.71
N VAL A 13 4.76 -7.07 -17.19
CA VAL A 13 5.05 -8.45 -16.79
C VAL A 13 4.00 -9.36 -17.41
N LYS A 14 4.45 -10.30 -18.24
CA LYS A 14 3.60 -11.24 -18.96
C LYS A 14 3.91 -12.68 -18.57
N PHE A 15 2.88 -13.49 -18.33
CA PHE A 15 2.95 -14.93 -18.10
C PHE A 15 2.14 -15.64 -19.19
N GLY A 16 2.81 -16.27 -20.14
CA GLY A 16 2.17 -16.75 -21.35
C GLY A 16 1.49 -15.59 -22.09
N ASP A 17 0.17 -15.64 -22.27
CA ASP A 17 -0.60 -14.56 -22.90
C ASP A 17 -1.22 -13.58 -21.90
N PHE A 18 -1.13 -13.85 -20.60
CA PHE A 18 -1.70 -13.03 -19.56
C PHE A 18 -0.73 -11.92 -19.11
N TYR A 19 -1.19 -10.67 -19.10
CA TYR A 19 -0.46 -9.55 -18.52
C TYR A 19 -0.84 -9.39 -17.04
N ALA A 20 0.10 -9.72 -16.16
CA ALA A 20 -0.05 -9.47 -14.72
C ALA A 20 0.22 -8.00 -14.35
N VAL A 21 1.06 -7.32 -15.16
CA VAL A 21 1.34 -5.88 -15.10
C VAL A 21 1.47 -5.39 -16.53
N LYS A 22 0.81 -4.26 -16.86
CA LYS A 22 0.73 -3.78 -18.25
C LYS A 22 1.04 -2.28 -18.28
N ASN A 23 2.15 -1.95 -18.91
CA ASN A 23 2.57 -0.58 -19.23
C ASN A 23 2.54 0.41 -18.04
N VAL A 24 3.00 0.00 -16.86
CA VAL A 24 2.99 0.86 -15.68
C VAL A 24 4.20 1.79 -15.63
N SER A 25 3.96 3.06 -15.26
CA SER A 25 5.01 4.07 -15.08
C SER A 25 4.74 4.88 -13.82
N PHE A 26 5.74 4.98 -12.94
CA PHE A 26 5.66 5.76 -11.71
C PHE A 26 7.05 6.05 -11.15
N ASP A 27 7.10 7.02 -10.23
CA ASP A 27 8.28 7.38 -9.48
C ASP A 27 8.03 7.28 -7.98
N VAL A 28 9.04 6.87 -7.21
CA VAL A 28 9.03 6.91 -5.75
C VAL A 28 10.15 7.82 -5.28
N HIS A 29 9.83 8.74 -4.38
CA HIS A 29 10.80 9.69 -3.85
C HIS A 29 11.49 9.16 -2.60
N ARG A 30 12.67 9.72 -2.28
CA ARG A 30 13.41 9.34 -1.07
C ARG A 30 12.65 9.77 0.18
N GLY A 31 12.60 8.90 1.17
CA GLY A 31 11.99 9.20 2.47
C GLY A 31 10.45 9.33 2.40
N GLU A 32 9.80 8.69 1.43
CA GLU A 32 8.33 8.62 1.42
C GLU A 32 7.83 7.21 1.73
N ILE A 33 6.59 7.13 2.20
CA ILE A 33 5.78 5.92 2.22
C ILE A 33 4.97 5.92 0.93
N PHE A 34 5.28 5.00 0.03
CA PHE A 34 4.56 4.85 -1.24
C PHE A 34 3.68 3.59 -1.19
N GLY A 35 2.37 3.76 -1.37
CA GLY A 35 1.39 2.69 -1.30
C GLY A 35 0.97 2.17 -2.67
N PHE A 36 0.87 0.84 -2.85
CA PHE A 36 0.10 0.25 -3.94
C PHE A 36 -1.22 -0.25 -3.40
N LEU A 37 -2.31 0.34 -3.85
CA LEU A 37 -3.67 0.03 -3.46
C LEU A 37 -4.42 -0.63 -4.62
N GLY A 38 -5.15 -1.70 -4.33
CA GLY A 38 -5.96 -2.40 -5.32
C GLY A 38 -6.44 -3.76 -4.82
N ALA A 39 -7.41 -4.33 -5.52
CA ALA A 39 -7.94 -5.66 -5.21
C ALA A 39 -6.87 -6.76 -5.33
N ASN A 40 -7.18 -7.95 -4.80
CA ASN A 40 -6.34 -9.13 -5.01
C ASN A 40 -6.28 -9.45 -6.50
N GLY A 41 -5.08 -9.79 -6.99
CA GLY A 41 -4.84 -10.03 -8.42
C GLY A 41 -4.61 -8.76 -9.25
N ALA A 42 -4.65 -7.55 -8.68
CA ALA A 42 -4.42 -6.31 -9.42
C ALA A 42 -2.98 -6.12 -9.96
N GLY A 43 -2.02 -6.98 -9.58
CA GLY A 43 -0.62 -6.88 -10.04
C GLY A 43 0.36 -6.33 -9.00
N LYS A 44 -0.10 -5.95 -7.79
CA LYS A 44 0.71 -5.33 -6.72
C LYS A 44 1.94 -6.17 -6.35
N THR A 45 1.74 -7.43 -5.94
CA THR A 45 2.81 -8.37 -5.57
C THR A 45 3.77 -8.63 -6.75
N THR A 46 3.24 -8.74 -7.97
CA THR A 46 4.06 -8.92 -9.18
C THR A 46 4.97 -7.71 -9.40
N THR A 47 4.45 -6.50 -9.25
CA THR A 47 5.23 -5.25 -9.32
C THR A 47 6.35 -5.23 -8.28
N ILE A 48 6.04 -5.51 -7.00
CA ILE A 48 7.07 -5.58 -5.95
C ILE A 48 8.15 -6.62 -6.29
N ARG A 49 7.77 -7.80 -6.76
CA ARG A 49 8.74 -8.87 -7.11
C ARG A 49 9.72 -8.42 -8.20
N VAL A 50 9.25 -7.62 -9.17
CA VAL A 50 10.15 -7.01 -10.16
C VAL A 50 11.08 -6.02 -9.48
N LEU A 51 10.55 -5.11 -8.64
CA LEU A 51 11.37 -4.11 -7.94
C LEU A 51 12.40 -4.72 -6.97
N CYS A 52 12.09 -5.89 -6.40
CA CYS A 52 13.02 -6.64 -5.54
C CYS A 52 14.01 -7.52 -6.32
N GLY A 53 13.92 -7.59 -7.64
CA GLY A 53 14.77 -8.44 -8.48
C GLY A 53 14.51 -9.93 -8.37
N ILE A 54 13.32 -10.29 -7.95
CA ILE A 54 12.87 -11.69 -7.86
C ILE A 54 12.30 -12.14 -9.21
N LEU A 55 11.69 -11.22 -9.95
CA LEU A 55 11.05 -11.47 -11.23
C LEU A 55 11.57 -10.47 -12.28
N PRO A 56 11.95 -10.90 -13.48
CA PRO A 56 12.30 -9.99 -14.57
C PRO A 56 11.04 -9.31 -15.12
N ALA A 57 11.15 -8.05 -15.52
CA ALA A 57 10.14 -7.39 -16.35
C ALA A 57 10.19 -7.97 -17.77
N SER A 58 9.02 -8.13 -18.40
CA SER A 58 8.91 -8.56 -19.80
C SER A 58 9.18 -7.42 -20.77
N ALA A 59 8.93 -6.16 -20.35
CA ALA A 59 9.20 -4.94 -21.12
C ALA A 59 9.32 -3.74 -20.18
N GLY A 60 9.85 -2.64 -20.69
CA GLY A 60 10.01 -1.39 -19.95
C GLY A 60 11.34 -1.27 -19.25
N ARG A 61 11.46 -0.25 -18.37
CA ARG A 61 12.69 0.08 -17.66
C ARG A 61 12.40 0.27 -16.19
N VAL A 62 13.23 -0.32 -15.33
CA VAL A 62 13.22 -0.15 -13.89
C VAL A 62 14.59 0.33 -13.44
N GLN A 63 14.61 1.37 -12.61
CA GLN A 63 15.82 1.92 -12.02
C GLN A 63 15.62 2.10 -10.52
N ILE A 64 16.60 1.65 -9.71
CA ILE A 64 16.59 1.74 -8.25
C ILE A 64 17.88 2.41 -7.80
N ASP A 65 17.75 3.52 -7.09
CA ASP A 65 18.86 4.35 -6.59
C ASP A 65 19.93 4.63 -7.68
N GLY A 66 19.49 4.96 -8.90
CA GLY A 66 20.35 5.21 -10.05
C GLY A 66 20.82 3.96 -10.83
N HIS A 67 20.59 2.74 -10.29
CA HIS A 67 21.00 1.50 -10.93
C HIS A 67 19.86 0.90 -11.77
N LEU A 68 20.13 0.70 -13.06
CA LEU A 68 19.22 0.00 -13.96
C LEU A 68 19.10 -1.47 -13.57
N PHE A 69 17.89 -1.98 -13.67
CA PHE A 69 17.59 -3.40 -13.45
C PHE A 69 17.96 -4.22 -14.69
N VAL A 70 19.25 -4.54 -14.83
CA VAL A 70 19.83 -5.34 -15.93
C VAL A 70 20.68 -6.47 -15.35
N PRO A 71 20.96 -7.54 -16.11
CA PRO A 71 21.95 -8.54 -15.73
C PRO A 71 23.26 -7.86 -15.31
N GLY A 72 23.80 -8.20 -14.15
CA GLY A 72 25.00 -7.58 -13.56
C GLY A 72 24.70 -6.62 -12.40
N ASN A 73 23.58 -5.88 -12.39
CA ASN A 73 23.24 -4.97 -11.30
C ASN A 73 22.34 -5.60 -10.22
N GLN A 74 21.87 -6.83 -10.42
CA GLN A 74 20.91 -7.49 -9.52
C GLN A 74 21.43 -7.60 -8.09
N ASN A 75 22.68 -7.94 -7.88
CA ASN A 75 23.26 -8.07 -6.55
C ASN A 75 23.36 -6.71 -5.83
N ILE A 76 23.75 -5.64 -6.56
CA ILE A 76 23.78 -4.28 -6.02
C ILE A 76 22.39 -3.89 -5.53
N ILE A 77 21.36 -4.09 -6.35
CA ILE A 77 19.98 -3.75 -6.00
C ILE A 77 19.49 -4.58 -4.82
N LYS A 78 19.77 -5.90 -4.78
CA LYS A 78 19.39 -6.77 -3.65
C LYS A 78 20.00 -6.35 -2.31
N HIS A 79 21.17 -5.71 -2.32
CA HIS A 79 21.77 -5.16 -1.09
C HIS A 79 21.10 -3.85 -0.65
N MET A 80 20.51 -3.10 -1.57
CA MET A 80 19.82 -1.85 -1.27
C MET A 80 18.39 -2.03 -0.78
N VAL A 81 17.76 -3.19 -1.05
CA VAL A 81 16.36 -3.44 -0.80
C VAL A 81 16.15 -4.47 0.29
N GLY A 82 15.26 -4.18 1.24
CA GLY A 82 14.65 -5.14 2.15
C GLY A 82 13.29 -5.57 1.60
N TYR A 83 12.97 -6.84 1.70
CA TYR A 83 11.68 -7.36 1.23
C TYR A 83 11.03 -8.22 2.30
N MET A 84 9.82 -7.86 2.66
CA MET A 84 8.93 -8.64 3.49
C MET A 84 7.77 -9.12 2.63
N SER A 85 7.75 -10.41 2.32
CA SER A 85 6.70 -11.02 1.50
C SER A 85 5.44 -11.28 2.31
N GLN A 86 4.29 -11.38 1.64
CA GLN A 86 3.01 -11.72 2.25
C GLN A 86 3.03 -13.10 2.93
N ARG A 87 3.79 -14.06 2.38
CA ARG A 87 3.91 -15.43 2.89
C ARG A 87 5.39 -15.80 3.07
N PHE A 88 5.69 -16.68 4.01
CA PHE A 88 7.02 -17.29 4.21
C PHE A 88 8.15 -16.29 4.53
N THR A 89 7.86 -15.24 5.26
CA THR A 89 8.90 -14.30 5.69
C THR A 89 9.76 -14.90 6.79
N LEU A 90 9.18 -15.72 7.66
CA LEU A 90 9.85 -16.44 8.75
C LEU A 90 9.60 -17.94 8.64
N TYR A 91 10.60 -18.71 9.07
CA TYR A 91 10.47 -20.15 9.27
C TYR A 91 9.79 -20.41 10.60
N ASN A 92 8.55 -20.88 10.56
CA ASN A 92 7.68 -21.02 11.73
C ASN A 92 8.20 -22.01 12.77
N ASP A 93 8.93 -23.05 12.36
CA ASP A 93 9.48 -24.07 13.24
C ASP A 93 10.87 -23.72 13.79
N LEU A 94 11.46 -22.63 13.33
CA LEU A 94 12.69 -22.08 13.88
C LEU A 94 12.36 -21.02 14.95
N SER A 95 13.30 -20.85 15.89
CA SER A 95 13.26 -19.77 16.86
C SER A 95 13.49 -18.41 16.20
N VAL A 96 13.19 -17.33 16.93
CA VAL A 96 13.50 -15.96 16.49
C VAL A 96 15.00 -15.84 16.20
N ARG A 97 15.87 -16.35 17.07
CA ARG A 97 17.33 -16.34 16.85
C ARG A 97 17.71 -17.01 15.53
N GLU A 98 17.24 -18.24 15.31
CA GLU A 98 17.58 -18.99 14.11
C GLU A 98 17.10 -18.33 12.82
N ASN A 99 15.95 -17.66 12.83
CA ASN A 99 15.49 -16.87 11.70
C ASN A 99 16.43 -15.70 11.39
N PHE A 100 16.93 -14.98 12.42
CA PHE A 100 17.94 -13.93 12.24
C PHE A 100 19.27 -14.50 11.75
N ASP A 101 19.76 -15.59 12.36
CA ASP A 101 21.01 -16.26 12.00
C ASP A 101 20.97 -16.74 10.54
N PHE A 102 19.86 -17.33 10.11
CA PHE A 102 19.65 -17.76 8.74
C PHE A 102 19.69 -16.59 7.76
N ALA A 103 18.99 -15.50 8.06
CA ALA A 103 18.96 -14.28 7.21
C ALA A 103 20.34 -13.64 7.11
N ALA A 104 21.10 -13.60 8.22
CA ALA A 104 22.45 -13.09 8.26
C ALA A 104 23.41 -13.94 7.41
N ALA A 105 23.33 -15.27 7.53
CA ALA A 105 24.13 -16.20 6.74
C ALA A 105 23.83 -16.11 5.24
N LEU A 106 22.54 -16.04 4.85
CA LEU A 106 22.12 -15.90 3.45
C LEU A 106 22.68 -14.63 2.82
N ARG A 107 22.82 -13.55 3.60
CA ARG A 107 23.35 -12.25 3.15
C ARG A 107 24.84 -12.08 3.41
N GLN A 108 25.52 -13.11 3.96
CA GLN A 108 26.95 -13.10 4.30
C GLN A 108 27.35 -11.89 5.15
N LEU A 109 26.49 -11.54 6.14
CA LEU A 109 26.75 -10.40 7.02
C LEU A 109 27.94 -10.71 7.96
N ASP A 110 28.78 -9.70 8.16
CA ASP A 110 29.82 -9.77 9.18
C ASP A 110 29.20 -10.00 10.57
N LYS A 111 29.85 -10.85 11.40
CA LYS A 111 29.31 -11.26 12.70
C LYS A 111 29.10 -10.09 13.65
N THR A 112 30.03 -9.14 13.68
CA THR A 112 29.95 -7.97 14.58
C THR A 112 28.82 -7.06 14.16
N PHE A 113 28.73 -6.74 12.86
CA PHE A 113 27.64 -5.98 12.28
C PHE A 113 26.29 -6.64 12.54
N TYR A 114 26.19 -7.97 12.29
CA TYR A 114 24.98 -8.73 12.50
C TYR A 114 24.49 -8.65 13.95
N LEU A 115 25.37 -8.91 14.93
CA LEU A 115 24.98 -8.90 16.34
C LEU A 115 24.49 -7.52 16.79
N HIS A 116 25.20 -6.46 16.38
CA HIS A 116 24.81 -5.07 16.67
C HIS A 116 23.47 -4.73 16.03
N GLN A 117 23.30 -5.02 14.74
CA GLN A 117 22.09 -4.70 14.00
C GLN A 117 20.88 -5.49 14.51
N ARG A 118 21.06 -6.77 14.84
CA ARG A 118 20.00 -7.59 15.45
C ARG A 118 19.52 -6.96 16.76
N GLN A 119 20.43 -6.57 17.65
CA GLN A 119 20.05 -5.95 18.92
C GLN A 119 19.31 -4.64 18.69
N LYS A 120 19.83 -3.75 17.84
CA LYS A 120 19.18 -2.49 17.47
C LYS A 120 17.74 -2.69 16.97
N LEU A 121 17.52 -3.70 16.11
CA LEU A 121 16.19 -3.99 15.55
C LEU A 121 15.25 -4.61 16.58
N LEU A 122 15.74 -5.44 17.47
CA LEU A 122 14.94 -5.99 18.57
C LEU A 122 14.50 -4.90 19.55
N ASP A 123 15.40 -3.95 19.86
CA ASP A 123 15.08 -2.79 20.68
C ASP A 123 14.07 -1.87 19.99
N PHE A 124 14.22 -1.66 18.68
CA PHE A 124 13.30 -0.88 17.85
C PHE A 124 11.85 -1.37 17.92
N ILE A 125 11.63 -2.69 17.88
CA ILE A 125 10.28 -3.26 18.05
C ILE A 125 9.88 -3.48 19.52
N GLY A 126 10.77 -3.24 20.48
CA GLY A 126 10.54 -3.51 21.90
C GLY A 126 10.38 -4.99 22.20
N PHE A 127 11.17 -5.85 21.55
CA PHE A 127 11.06 -7.31 21.73
C PHE A 127 11.61 -7.72 23.10
N ASN A 128 10.71 -8.12 24.01
CA ASN A 128 11.03 -8.44 25.40
C ASN A 128 10.95 -9.94 25.74
N ARG A 129 11.04 -10.82 24.74
CA ARG A 129 10.97 -12.27 24.90
C ARG A 129 12.35 -12.91 24.71
N LYS A 130 12.49 -14.18 25.14
CA LYS A 130 13.70 -14.96 24.87
C LYS A 130 13.84 -15.21 23.36
N LEU A 131 15.05 -15.05 22.83
CA LEU A 131 15.30 -15.27 21.38
C LEU A 131 15.12 -16.72 20.94
N ASN A 132 15.13 -17.66 21.88
CA ASN A 132 14.91 -19.09 21.58
C ASN A 132 13.43 -19.47 21.48
N VAL A 133 12.49 -18.51 21.64
CA VAL A 133 11.07 -18.79 21.39
C VAL A 133 10.87 -19.15 19.92
N VAL A 134 10.11 -20.20 19.66
CA VAL A 134 9.80 -20.65 18.30
C VAL A 134 8.79 -19.71 17.68
N VAL A 135 8.97 -19.34 16.40
CA VAL A 135 8.15 -18.34 15.72
C VAL A 135 6.66 -18.71 15.71
N LYS A 136 6.31 -20.01 15.53
CA LYS A 136 4.90 -20.42 15.54
C LYS A 136 4.15 -20.08 16.83
N ASP A 137 4.86 -19.99 17.97
CA ASP A 137 4.28 -19.71 19.28
C ASP A 137 4.09 -18.21 19.57
N LEU A 138 4.54 -17.33 18.65
CA LEU A 138 4.38 -15.90 18.77
C LEU A 138 2.98 -15.45 18.28
N PRO A 139 2.40 -14.40 18.89
CA PRO A 139 1.25 -13.70 18.33
C PRO A 139 1.53 -13.15 16.93
N ASN A 140 0.54 -13.14 16.04
CA ASN A 140 0.72 -12.71 14.65
C ASN A 140 1.33 -11.31 14.52
N GLY A 141 0.93 -10.33 15.35
CA GLY A 141 1.52 -8.99 15.32
C GLY A 141 3.03 -9.01 15.59
N ILE A 142 3.47 -9.79 16.58
CA ILE A 142 4.91 -9.93 16.91
C ILE A 142 5.65 -10.67 15.79
N LYS A 143 5.03 -11.68 15.16
CA LYS A 143 5.61 -12.35 13.98
C LYS A 143 5.90 -11.34 12.87
N GLN A 144 4.96 -10.43 12.59
CA GLN A 144 5.13 -9.39 11.57
C GLN A 144 6.24 -8.38 11.94
N GLU A 145 6.33 -7.99 13.22
CA GLU A 145 7.40 -7.10 13.69
C GLU A 145 8.78 -7.77 13.57
N VAL A 146 8.90 -9.05 13.93
CA VAL A 146 10.14 -9.84 13.75
C VAL A 146 10.47 -10.01 12.26
N ALA A 147 9.46 -10.26 11.41
CA ALA A 147 9.64 -10.36 9.97
C ALA A 147 10.16 -9.05 9.35
N LEU A 148 9.63 -7.91 9.82
CA LEU A 148 10.15 -6.60 9.45
C LEU A 148 11.62 -6.46 9.85
N CYS A 149 11.99 -6.83 11.08
CA CYS A 149 13.39 -6.78 11.54
C CYS A 149 14.31 -7.64 10.66
N VAL A 150 13.89 -8.85 10.30
CA VAL A 150 14.67 -9.72 9.41
C VAL A 150 14.87 -9.08 8.03
N ALA A 151 13.84 -8.42 7.48
CA ALA A 151 13.94 -7.69 6.22
C ALA A 151 14.88 -6.47 6.31
N LEU A 152 15.05 -5.89 7.50
CA LEU A 152 15.90 -4.73 7.78
C LEU A 152 17.34 -5.08 8.19
N LEU A 153 17.66 -6.36 8.39
CA LEU A 153 18.90 -6.81 9.05
C LEU A 153 20.18 -6.33 8.36
N HIS A 154 20.18 -6.19 7.06
CA HIS A 154 21.31 -5.69 6.26
C HIS A 154 21.29 -4.17 6.03
N ASN A 155 20.45 -3.45 6.79
CA ASN A 155 20.28 -2.00 6.75
C ASN A 155 19.94 -1.43 5.34
N PRO A 156 18.90 -1.93 4.65
CA PRO A 156 18.52 -1.47 3.32
C PRO A 156 18.10 0.00 3.31
N LYS A 157 18.23 0.66 2.15
CA LYS A 157 17.71 2.02 1.91
C LYS A 157 16.23 2.03 1.59
N ILE A 158 15.76 0.98 0.92
CA ILE A 158 14.38 0.84 0.45
C ILE A 158 13.80 -0.45 1.03
N ILE A 159 12.57 -0.37 1.51
CA ILE A 159 11.88 -1.49 2.14
C ILE A 159 10.59 -1.74 1.37
N PHE A 160 10.42 -2.95 0.85
CA PHE A 160 9.20 -3.41 0.20
C PHE A 160 8.43 -4.32 1.16
N LEU A 161 7.19 -3.94 1.46
CA LEU A 161 6.30 -4.64 2.37
C LEU A 161 5.05 -5.10 1.58
N ASP A 162 4.92 -6.40 1.41
CA ASP A 162 3.81 -6.97 0.64
C ASP A 162 2.69 -7.43 1.58
N GLU A 163 1.63 -6.63 1.69
CA GLU A 163 0.49 -6.82 2.59
C GLU A 163 0.91 -7.13 4.05
N PRO A 164 1.76 -6.29 4.67
CA PRO A 164 2.44 -6.65 5.92
C PRO A 164 1.52 -6.81 7.12
N THR A 165 0.30 -6.29 7.06
CA THR A 165 -0.67 -6.29 8.15
C THR A 165 -1.87 -7.19 7.89
N ALA A 166 -1.83 -8.00 6.82
CA ALA A 166 -2.88 -8.95 6.51
C ALA A 166 -3.05 -9.99 7.65
N GLY A 167 -4.28 -10.17 8.14
CA GLY A 167 -4.58 -11.09 9.23
C GLY A 167 -4.09 -10.66 10.62
N VAL A 168 -3.69 -9.39 10.78
CA VAL A 168 -3.22 -8.82 12.04
C VAL A 168 -4.36 -8.04 12.73
N ALA A 169 -4.49 -8.17 14.05
CA ALA A 169 -5.48 -7.45 14.84
C ALA A 169 -5.26 -5.93 14.79
N SER A 170 -6.32 -5.13 14.88
CA SER A 170 -6.31 -3.67 14.67
C SER A 170 -5.25 -2.93 15.51
N ARG A 171 -5.08 -3.31 16.79
CA ARG A 171 -4.05 -2.68 17.66
C ARG A 171 -2.63 -2.96 17.17
N ALA A 172 -2.33 -4.19 16.75
CA ALA A 172 -1.02 -4.56 16.23
C ALA A 172 -0.77 -3.93 14.85
N ARG A 173 -1.83 -3.75 14.03
CA ARG A 173 -1.77 -3.00 12.76
C ARG A 173 -1.36 -1.54 12.98
N LEU A 174 -1.99 -0.85 13.94
CA LEU A 174 -1.61 0.52 14.30
C LEU A 174 -0.15 0.62 14.74
N ARG A 175 0.31 -0.34 15.57
CA ARG A 175 1.71 -0.42 16.00
C ARG A 175 2.65 -0.61 14.81
N PHE A 176 2.32 -1.50 13.88
CA PHE A 176 3.13 -1.75 12.69
C PHE A 176 3.27 -0.49 11.81
N TRP A 177 2.19 0.28 11.63
CA TRP A 177 2.23 1.55 10.92
C TRP A 177 3.05 2.63 11.64
N GLN A 178 3.12 2.59 12.98
CA GLN A 178 4.05 3.44 13.74
C GLN A 178 5.50 3.09 13.40
N LEU A 179 5.86 1.80 13.39
CA LEU A 179 7.21 1.36 13.00
C LEU A 179 7.57 1.79 11.58
N ILE A 180 6.64 1.71 10.62
CA ILE A 180 6.86 2.21 9.25
C ILE A 180 7.20 3.71 9.28
N ARG A 181 6.44 4.52 10.02
CA ARG A 181 6.71 5.96 10.13
C ARG A 181 8.07 6.26 10.77
N GLU A 182 8.46 5.53 11.79
CA GLU A 182 9.77 5.65 12.42
C GLU A 182 10.90 5.34 11.43
N LEU A 183 10.76 4.29 10.59
CA LEU A 183 11.72 3.96 9.54
C LEU A 183 11.87 5.08 8.51
N VAL A 184 10.78 5.72 8.13
CA VAL A 184 10.82 6.85 7.18
C VAL A 184 11.45 8.09 7.81
N ASN A 185 11.18 8.36 9.10
CA ASN A 185 11.84 9.43 9.84
C ASN A 185 13.36 9.20 9.95
N ASP A 186 13.81 7.93 9.99
CA ASP A 186 15.22 7.52 9.92
C ASP A 186 15.80 7.59 8.48
N GLY A 187 15.09 8.17 7.52
CA GLY A 187 15.52 8.37 6.14
C GLY A 187 15.34 7.16 5.21
N LYS A 188 14.64 6.11 5.63
CA LYS A 188 14.30 4.99 4.77
C LYS A 188 13.16 5.37 3.83
N THR A 189 13.10 4.72 2.68
CA THR A 189 11.95 4.78 1.77
C THR A 189 11.17 3.48 1.88
N VAL A 190 9.87 3.55 2.11
CA VAL A 190 9.04 2.37 2.33
C VAL A 190 7.98 2.26 1.25
N PHE A 191 7.87 1.08 0.67
CA PHE A 191 6.91 0.70 -0.34
C PHE A 191 5.96 -0.34 0.26
N VAL A 192 4.66 -0.06 0.30
CA VAL A 192 3.68 -0.94 0.94
C VAL A 192 2.61 -1.33 -0.07
N THR A 193 2.28 -2.62 -0.17
CA THR A 193 1.03 -3.03 -0.83
C THR A 193 -0.04 -3.27 0.22
N THR A 194 -1.25 -2.86 -0.08
CA THR A 194 -2.42 -3.15 0.74
C THR A 194 -3.68 -3.22 -0.11
N HIS A 195 -4.68 -3.91 0.37
CA HIS A 195 -6.05 -3.85 -0.15
C HIS A 195 -6.99 -3.11 0.82
N TYR A 196 -6.45 -2.64 1.96
CA TYR A 196 -7.20 -1.87 2.95
C TYR A 196 -7.07 -0.37 2.66
N MET A 197 -8.21 0.28 2.41
CA MET A 197 -8.26 1.71 2.08
C MET A 197 -7.81 2.61 3.24
N ASP A 198 -8.14 2.22 4.48
CA ASP A 198 -7.74 2.90 5.70
C ASP A 198 -6.22 2.87 5.93
N GLU A 199 -5.55 1.83 5.49
CA GLU A 199 -4.09 1.76 5.55
C GLU A 199 -3.42 2.69 4.54
N ALA A 200 -3.97 2.76 3.33
CA ALA A 200 -3.44 3.63 2.28
C ALA A 200 -3.47 5.12 2.66
N GLU A 201 -4.37 5.54 3.56
CA GLU A 201 -4.37 6.90 4.15
C GLU A 201 -3.08 7.25 4.91
N ASN A 202 -2.28 6.26 5.32
CA ASN A 202 -1.00 6.49 5.98
C ASN A 202 0.16 6.74 5.01
N CYS A 203 -0.05 6.57 3.71
CA CYS A 203 0.96 6.77 2.68
C CYS A 203 1.07 8.24 2.27
N ASN A 204 2.27 8.68 1.92
CA ASN A 204 2.49 10.01 1.34
C ASN A 204 1.88 10.10 -0.06
N ARG A 205 2.09 9.04 -0.86
CA ARG A 205 1.50 8.88 -2.19
C ARG A 205 1.06 7.43 -2.38
N ILE A 206 0.03 7.26 -3.18
CA ILE A 206 -0.50 5.94 -3.52
C ILE A 206 -0.67 5.79 -5.03
N ALA A 207 -0.44 4.59 -5.52
CA ALA A 207 -0.78 4.15 -6.85
C ALA A 207 -2.00 3.23 -6.77
N LEU A 208 -3.10 3.61 -7.39
CA LEU A 208 -4.27 2.77 -7.53
C LEU A 208 -4.08 1.82 -8.70
N MET A 209 -4.17 0.52 -8.43
CA MET A 209 -3.90 -0.53 -9.41
C MET A 209 -5.11 -1.42 -9.64
N ARG A 210 -5.43 -1.68 -10.92
CA ARG A 210 -6.54 -2.56 -11.34
C ARG A 210 -6.13 -3.34 -12.58
N ALA A 211 -6.37 -4.64 -12.59
CA ALA A 211 -6.13 -5.52 -13.74
C ALA A 211 -4.73 -5.35 -14.40
N GLY A 212 -3.70 -5.12 -13.59
CA GLY A 212 -2.33 -4.95 -14.05
C GLY A 212 -1.97 -3.52 -14.50
N GLU A 213 -2.88 -2.57 -14.50
CA GLU A 213 -2.67 -1.18 -14.93
C GLU A 213 -2.75 -0.21 -13.75
N LEU A 214 -2.10 0.95 -13.88
CA LEU A 214 -2.25 2.05 -12.94
C LEU A 214 -3.41 2.94 -13.38
N ILE A 215 -4.38 3.13 -12.48
CA ILE A 215 -5.53 4.01 -12.71
C ILE A 215 -5.17 5.46 -12.31
N ALA A 216 -4.48 5.63 -11.18
CA ALA A 216 -4.11 6.94 -10.68
C ALA A 216 -2.90 6.84 -9.74
N VAL A 217 -2.10 7.90 -9.65
CA VAL A 217 -0.97 8.04 -8.73
C VAL A 217 -0.96 9.45 -8.18
N ASP A 218 -1.19 9.58 -6.86
CA ASP A 218 -1.06 10.87 -6.16
C ASP A 218 -1.10 10.67 -4.64
N SER A 219 -1.09 11.76 -3.85
CA SER A 219 -1.39 11.69 -2.43
C SER A 219 -2.87 11.32 -2.20
N PRO A 220 -3.20 10.66 -1.07
CA PRO A 220 -4.60 10.37 -0.72
C PRO A 220 -5.51 11.59 -0.79
N SER A 221 -5.04 12.74 -0.30
CA SER A 221 -5.78 13.99 -0.31
C SER A 221 -6.04 14.53 -1.73
N GLU A 222 -5.01 14.52 -2.58
CA GLU A 222 -5.13 14.96 -3.97
C GLU A 222 -6.06 14.05 -4.79
N LEU A 223 -5.99 12.74 -4.59
CA LEU A 223 -6.90 11.81 -5.27
C LEU A 223 -8.35 12.07 -4.91
N LYS A 224 -8.64 12.30 -3.61
CA LYS A 224 -9.98 12.66 -3.15
C LYS A 224 -10.45 13.99 -3.75
N TYR A 225 -9.59 15.01 -3.70
CA TYR A 225 -9.91 16.33 -4.22
C TYR A 225 -10.13 16.32 -5.75
N LYS A 226 -9.23 15.70 -6.51
CA LYS A 226 -9.35 15.58 -7.98
C LYS A 226 -10.60 14.82 -8.42
N THR A 227 -11.03 13.83 -7.61
CA THR A 227 -12.18 12.99 -7.97
C THR A 227 -13.52 13.64 -7.57
N PHE A 228 -13.57 14.30 -6.42
CA PHE A 228 -14.84 14.79 -5.84
C PHE A 228 -14.87 16.28 -5.56
N GLY A 229 -13.72 16.96 -5.41
CA GLY A 229 -13.70 18.30 -4.81
C GLY A 229 -14.41 18.28 -3.44
N ASP A 230 -15.23 19.30 -3.19
CA ASP A 230 -16.06 19.41 -1.98
C ASP A 230 -17.53 19.03 -2.24
N THR A 231 -17.80 18.08 -3.17
CA THR A 231 -19.15 17.87 -3.69
C THR A 231 -19.77 16.52 -3.33
N LEU A 232 -19.24 15.83 -2.30
CA LEU A 232 -19.78 14.56 -1.85
C LEU A 232 -20.72 14.73 -0.66
N TYR A 233 -21.91 14.14 -0.74
CA TYR A 233 -22.94 14.19 0.30
C TYR A 233 -23.30 12.79 0.75
N ARG A 234 -23.45 12.62 2.08
CA ARG A 234 -24.03 11.42 2.68
C ARG A 234 -25.49 11.67 2.98
N LEU A 235 -26.36 10.78 2.50
CA LEU A 235 -27.80 10.81 2.70
C LEU A 235 -28.23 9.60 3.51
N GLN A 236 -28.91 9.85 4.64
CA GLN A 236 -29.50 8.82 5.48
C GLN A 236 -31.02 8.96 5.46
N PRO A 237 -31.80 7.90 5.12
CA PRO A 237 -33.24 8.01 5.02
C PRO A 237 -33.88 8.29 6.39
N ARG A 238 -34.85 9.20 6.42
CA ARG A 238 -35.72 9.52 7.57
C ARG A 238 -37.01 8.77 7.54
N VAL A 239 -37.44 8.34 6.36
CA VAL A 239 -38.72 7.70 6.09
C VAL A 239 -38.53 6.37 5.39
N LYS A 240 -39.51 5.44 5.49
CA LYS A 240 -39.43 4.10 4.87
C LYS A 240 -39.34 4.12 3.34
N LYS A 241 -39.95 5.13 2.70
CA LYS A 241 -39.95 5.30 1.23
C LYS A 241 -39.53 6.73 0.89
N PRO A 242 -38.22 7.05 0.92
CA PRO A 242 -37.76 8.40 0.64
C PRO A 242 -37.83 8.72 -0.86
N MET A 243 -37.96 10.00 -1.19
CA MET A 243 -37.82 10.49 -2.56
C MET A 243 -36.36 10.34 -3.01
N TYR A 244 -36.12 9.78 -4.18
CA TYR A 244 -34.81 9.68 -4.77
C TYR A 244 -34.41 10.94 -5.54
N PRO A 245 -33.11 11.21 -5.69
CA PRO A 245 -32.62 12.30 -6.52
C PRO A 245 -32.97 12.07 -8.01
N ILE A 246 -33.04 13.16 -8.78
CA ILE A 246 -33.31 13.09 -10.21
C ILE A 246 -32.08 12.51 -10.92
N PRO A 247 -32.18 11.42 -11.70
CA PRO A 247 -31.02 10.77 -12.32
C PRO A 247 -30.20 11.69 -13.22
N ASP A 248 -30.86 12.59 -13.96
CA ASP A 248 -30.20 13.48 -14.93
C ASP A 248 -29.20 14.47 -14.30
N VAL A 249 -29.36 14.80 -13.03
CA VAL A 249 -28.48 15.73 -12.31
C VAL A 249 -27.45 15.03 -11.42
N VAL A 250 -27.57 13.69 -11.32
CA VAL A 250 -26.71 12.87 -10.47
C VAL A 250 -25.55 12.30 -11.28
N ASP A 251 -24.34 12.43 -10.75
CA ASP A 251 -23.14 11.80 -11.25
C ASP A 251 -22.88 10.47 -10.54
N MET A 252 -23.06 10.43 -9.21
CA MET A 252 -22.91 9.23 -8.41
C MET A 252 -24.03 9.11 -7.37
N TRP A 253 -24.63 7.93 -7.31
CA TRP A 253 -25.59 7.53 -6.29
C TRP A 253 -25.28 6.11 -5.85
N GLN A 254 -24.71 5.96 -4.66
CA GLN A 254 -24.16 4.70 -4.22
C GLN A 254 -24.60 4.34 -2.81
N PRO A 255 -25.04 3.09 -2.55
CA PRO A 255 -25.29 2.59 -1.21
C PRO A 255 -24.01 2.58 -0.39
N TYR A 256 -24.08 3.04 0.88
CA TYR A 256 -23.01 3.00 1.84
C TYR A 256 -23.56 2.61 3.23
N GLY A 257 -23.55 1.33 3.53
CA GLY A 257 -24.20 0.79 4.73
C GLY A 257 -25.71 1.10 4.73
N THR A 258 -26.18 1.82 5.76
CA THR A 258 -27.59 2.28 5.87
C THR A 258 -27.84 3.65 5.26
N SER A 259 -26.86 4.19 4.53
CA SER A 259 -26.92 5.52 3.91
C SER A 259 -26.54 5.42 2.44
N PHE A 260 -26.53 6.55 1.75
CA PHE A 260 -26.13 6.67 0.36
C PHE A 260 -25.12 7.80 0.23
N HIS A 261 -24.15 7.64 -0.68
CA HIS A 261 -23.26 8.69 -1.12
C HIS A 261 -23.80 9.27 -2.43
N LEU A 262 -23.90 10.61 -2.49
CA LEU A 262 -24.44 11.36 -3.62
C LEU A 262 -23.40 12.38 -4.09
N ARG A 263 -23.13 12.39 -5.39
CA ARG A 263 -22.45 13.49 -6.09
C ARG A 263 -23.34 13.97 -7.22
N PHE A 264 -23.46 15.29 -7.36
CA PHE A 264 -24.10 15.90 -8.52
C PHE A 264 -23.11 16.03 -9.68
N ARG A 265 -23.62 16.11 -10.90
CA ARG A 265 -22.81 16.36 -12.09
C ARG A 265 -22.15 17.73 -12.01
N ASP A 266 -20.99 17.87 -12.63
CA ASP A 266 -20.29 19.14 -12.70
C ASP A 266 -21.15 20.19 -13.40
N GLY A 267 -21.13 21.42 -12.85
CA GLY A 267 -21.99 22.52 -13.32
C GLY A 267 -23.42 22.50 -12.79
N VAL A 268 -23.86 21.46 -12.08
CA VAL A 268 -25.18 21.41 -11.45
C VAL A 268 -25.12 22.06 -10.08
N SER A 269 -25.99 23.08 -9.83
CA SER A 269 -26.15 23.63 -8.48
C SER A 269 -26.79 22.60 -7.54
N ALA A 270 -26.08 22.17 -6.52
CA ALA A 270 -26.57 21.18 -5.55
C ALA A 270 -27.71 21.73 -4.67
N ALA A 271 -27.70 23.02 -4.35
CA ALA A 271 -28.56 23.61 -3.33
C ALA A 271 -30.08 23.37 -3.56
N PRO A 272 -30.67 23.56 -4.76
CA PRO A 272 -32.09 23.32 -4.98
C PRO A 272 -32.46 21.85 -4.77
N HIS A 273 -31.60 20.95 -5.26
CA HIS A 273 -31.82 19.50 -5.18
C HIS A 273 -31.71 18.98 -3.76
N LEU A 274 -30.69 19.46 -3.00
CA LEU A 274 -30.53 19.13 -1.59
C LEU A 274 -31.71 19.65 -0.76
N HIS A 275 -32.21 20.87 -1.04
CA HIS A 275 -33.38 21.42 -0.35
C HIS A 275 -34.61 20.51 -0.51
N ARG A 276 -34.86 20.02 -1.72
CA ARG A 276 -35.97 19.09 -2.00
C ARG A 276 -35.82 17.76 -1.26
N LEU A 277 -34.59 17.23 -1.17
CA LEU A 277 -34.32 15.95 -0.52
C LEU A 277 -34.32 16.02 1.01
N LYS A 278 -34.12 17.21 1.61
CA LYS A 278 -34.06 17.38 3.09
C LYS A 278 -35.30 16.90 3.82
N ARG A 279 -36.47 16.84 3.18
CA ARG A 279 -37.71 16.35 3.80
C ARG A 279 -37.61 14.87 4.18
N ASP A 280 -37.03 14.05 3.29
CA ASP A 280 -37.03 12.61 3.40
C ASP A 280 -35.66 12.06 3.83
N TRP A 281 -34.58 12.89 3.80
CA TRP A 281 -33.22 12.50 4.07
C TRP A 281 -32.51 13.41 5.09
N HIS A 282 -31.73 12.80 5.95
CA HIS A 282 -30.64 13.51 6.64
C HIS A 282 -29.49 13.67 5.68
N ILE A 283 -29.12 14.89 5.38
CA ILE A 283 -28.07 15.20 4.41
C ILE A 283 -26.90 15.85 5.13
N ARG A 284 -25.71 15.31 4.91
CA ARG A 284 -24.45 15.90 5.40
C ARG A 284 -23.45 15.89 4.25
N GLN A 285 -22.77 17.02 4.05
CA GLN A 285 -21.55 17.03 3.24
C GLN A 285 -20.44 16.29 3.97
N ILE A 286 -19.69 15.47 3.26
CA ILE A 286 -18.63 14.63 3.82
C ILE A 286 -17.34 14.76 3.02
N THR A 287 -16.21 14.49 3.69
CA THR A 287 -14.94 14.27 3.00
C THR A 287 -14.96 12.88 2.36
N PRO A 288 -14.61 12.75 1.07
CA PRO A 288 -14.53 11.47 0.40
C PRO A 288 -13.52 10.53 1.08
N SER A 289 -13.79 9.24 1.06
CA SER A 289 -12.84 8.19 1.40
C SER A 289 -12.07 7.72 0.15
N LEU A 290 -10.97 7.02 0.33
CA LEU A 290 -10.29 6.35 -0.79
C LEU A 290 -11.15 5.25 -1.42
N GLU A 291 -12.11 4.68 -0.67
CA GLU A 291 -13.09 3.74 -1.21
C GLU A 291 -14.02 4.42 -2.22
N ASP A 292 -14.52 5.62 -1.91
CA ASP A 292 -15.31 6.42 -2.85
C ASP A 292 -14.52 6.71 -4.12
N VAL A 293 -13.24 7.12 -3.97
CA VAL A 293 -12.34 7.38 -5.11
C VAL A 293 -12.16 6.14 -5.97
N PHE A 294 -11.84 5.00 -5.35
CA PHE A 294 -11.61 3.75 -6.07
C PHE A 294 -12.85 3.32 -6.86
N ILE A 295 -14.02 3.33 -6.23
CA ILE A 295 -15.28 2.96 -6.88
C ILE A 295 -15.56 3.89 -8.06
N ARG A 296 -15.41 5.21 -7.86
CA ARG A 296 -15.66 6.20 -8.91
C ARG A 296 -14.75 6.02 -10.12
N LEU A 297 -13.45 5.78 -9.90
CA LEU A 297 -12.48 5.56 -10.98
C LEU A 297 -12.71 4.24 -11.70
N VAL A 298 -13.16 3.20 -10.98
CA VAL A 298 -13.48 1.88 -11.56
C VAL A 298 -14.77 1.88 -12.35
N GLU A 299 -15.83 2.54 -11.89
CA GLU A 299 -17.14 2.61 -12.57
C GLU A 299 -17.15 3.60 -13.72
N GLY A 300 -16.36 4.68 -13.64
CA GLY A 300 -16.26 5.71 -14.67
C GLY A 300 -15.72 5.21 -16.01
N GLU A 301 -14.93 4.13 -16.01
CA GLU A 301 -14.41 3.49 -17.22
C GLU A 301 -15.42 2.52 -17.90
N ASN A 302 -16.52 2.19 -17.22
CA ASN A 302 -17.57 1.29 -17.75
C ASN A 302 -18.75 2.04 -18.35
N ARG A 303 -18.66 3.36 -18.52
CA ARG A 303 -19.63 4.22 -19.22
C ARG A 303 -18.95 4.87 -20.42
#